data_b35138af5fdd7b617a7d8c7169204169
#
_entry.id   b35138af5fdd7b617a7d8c7169204169
#
_cell.length_a   1.000
_cell.length_b   1.000
_cell.length_c   1.000
_cell.angle_alpha   90.00
_cell.angle_beta   90.00
_cell.angle_gamma   90.00
#
_symmetry.space_group_name_H-M   'P 1'
#
loop_
_entity.id
_entity.type
_entity.pdbx_description
1 polymer ?
#
loop_
_entity_poly.entity_id
_entity_poly.type
_entity_poly.pdbx_seq_one_letter_code
_entity_poly.pdbx_strand_id
1 'polypeptide(L)'
;MSKRISRMMAWLLTLALALSVAPGALAETVDKKETVYVLADATGAAQRIIVSEKLTNKNGEAELKDESRLKDIENVSGEETYTEDNGVLVWKADGASITYQGTSEEELPVGMTVKYTLNGQVVTPEELAGKSGHLVMDVEYASNLTGRATVNGEELELPVPFLMATVMLIDGDVFQNVEVTHGRLLEVGDRKLIVTWGLPGLHDALDLSND
;
A
#
# COMPACT_ATOMS: atom_id res chain seq x y z
N MET A 1 -26.92 6.81 17.80
CA MET A 1 -25.59 7.41 17.54
C MET A 1 -24.47 6.38 17.30
N SER A 2 -24.54 5.15 17.85
CA SER A 2 -23.44 4.15 17.76
C SER A 2 -23.11 3.60 16.35
N LYS A 3 -24.09 3.54 15.44
CA LYS A 3 -23.86 3.01 14.05
C LYS A 3 -23.06 3.96 13.12
N ARG A 4 -22.93 5.26 13.46
CA ARG A 4 -22.16 6.20 12.64
C ARG A 4 -20.65 6.16 12.94
N ILE A 5 -20.28 5.93 14.19
CA ILE A 5 -18.87 5.88 14.63
C ILE A 5 -18.19 4.61 14.09
N SER A 6 -18.87 3.45 14.12
CA SER A 6 -18.36 2.20 13.56
C SER A 6 -18.13 2.26 12.03
N ARG A 7 -18.93 3.08 11.31
CA ARG A 7 -18.73 3.28 9.87
C ARG A 7 -17.64 4.29 9.52
N MET A 8 -17.30 5.20 10.43
CA MET A 8 -16.24 6.20 10.22
C MET A 8 -14.83 5.65 10.43
N MET A 9 -14.66 4.64 11.27
CA MET A 9 -13.33 3.99 11.45
C MET A 9 -12.96 3.05 10.31
N ALA A 10 -13.91 2.59 9.49
CA ALA A 10 -13.66 1.68 8.37
C ALA A 10 -13.08 2.34 7.09
N TRP A 11 -12.88 3.68 7.09
CA TRP A 11 -12.44 4.43 5.89
C TRP A 11 -10.96 4.84 5.93
N LEU A 12 -10.17 4.25 6.79
CA LEU A 12 -8.94 4.89 7.23
C LEU A 12 -7.65 4.44 6.57
N LEU A 13 -7.56 3.49 5.67
CA LEU A 13 -6.25 3.25 5.03
C LEU A 13 -6.38 2.69 3.61
N THR A 14 -6.24 3.54 2.62
CA THR A 14 -5.86 3.12 1.27
C THR A 14 -4.39 3.45 1.10
N LEU A 15 -3.52 2.46 1.22
CA LEU A 15 -2.10 2.57 0.93
C LEU A 15 -1.90 2.24 -0.54
N ALA A 16 -1.47 3.21 -1.34
CA ALA A 16 -1.05 2.96 -2.73
C ALA A 16 0.47 2.76 -2.74
N LEU A 17 0.92 1.53 -2.96
CA LEU A 17 2.32 1.19 -3.15
C LEU A 17 2.60 1.11 -4.65
N ALA A 18 3.43 2.00 -5.19
CA ALA A 18 3.91 1.90 -6.56
C ALA A 18 5.27 1.20 -6.55
N LEU A 19 5.29 -0.08 -6.91
CA LEU A 19 6.53 -0.83 -7.15
C LEU A 19 6.87 -0.76 -8.64
N SER A 20 8.05 -0.25 -8.96
CA SER A 20 8.67 -0.49 -10.26
C SER A 20 9.67 -1.64 -10.11
N VAL A 21 9.25 -2.85 -10.43
CA VAL A 21 10.16 -3.99 -10.56
C VAL A 21 10.81 -3.90 -11.95
N ALA A 22 12.13 -3.85 -12.00
CA ALA A 22 12.85 -3.92 -13.27
C ALA A 22 12.96 -5.40 -13.68
N PRO A 23 12.30 -5.84 -14.76
CA PRO A 23 12.47 -7.20 -15.28
C PRO A 23 13.77 -7.33 -16.07
N GLY A 24 14.36 -8.52 -16.02
CA GLY A 24 15.51 -8.90 -16.79
C GLY A 24 15.25 -8.85 -18.31
N ALA A 25 16.24 -8.37 -19.03
CA ALA A 25 16.23 -8.03 -20.44
C ALA A 25 15.73 -9.13 -21.38
N LEU A 26 14.47 -9.01 -21.77
CA LEU A 26 13.98 -9.37 -23.10
C LEU A 26 13.37 -8.08 -23.67
N ALA A 27 13.58 -7.79 -24.96
CA ALA A 27 13.11 -6.55 -25.57
C ALA A 27 11.58 -6.43 -25.40
N GLU A 28 11.15 -5.70 -24.36
CA GLU A 28 9.75 -5.48 -24.04
C GLU A 28 9.14 -4.50 -25.04
N THR A 29 8.26 -5.02 -25.88
CA THR A 29 7.36 -4.20 -26.70
C THR A 29 6.23 -3.57 -25.89
N VAL A 30 6.09 -3.96 -24.61
CA VAL A 30 5.03 -3.54 -23.67
C VAL A 30 5.65 -2.89 -22.45
N ASP A 31 5.23 -1.67 -22.15
CA ASP A 31 5.59 -0.98 -20.91
C ASP A 31 4.54 -1.33 -19.84
N LYS A 32 4.98 -2.07 -18.81
CA LYS A 32 4.12 -2.56 -17.74
C LYS A 32 4.24 -1.65 -16.51
N LYS A 33 3.11 -1.23 -15.97
CA LYS A 33 3.01 -0.52 -14.70
C LYS A 33 2.06 -1.25 -13.77
N GLU A 34 2.54 -1.57 -12.59
CA GLU A 34 1.75 -2.19 -11.52
C GLU A 34 1.40 -1.17 -10.43
N THR A 35 0.19 -1.30 -9.89
CA THR A 35 -0.26 -0.58 -8.71
C THR A 35 -1.00 -1.55 -7.79
N VAL A 36 -0.55 -1.66 -6.55
CA VAL A 36 -1.13 -2.54 -5.54
C VAL A 36 -2.00 -1.72 -4.58
N TYR A 37 -3.25 -2.11 -4.43
CA TYR A 37 -4.20 -1.55 -3.46
C TYR A 37 -4.44 -2.58 -2.35
N VAL A 38 -4.23 -2.16 -1.11
CA VAL A 38 -4.46 -3.03 0.05
C VAL A 38 -5.61 -2.46 0.87
N LEU A 39 -6.65 -3.25 1.05
CA LEU A 39 -7.69 -2.98 2.03
C LEU A 39 -7.24 -3.62 3.33
N ALA A 40 -7.04 -2.81 4.35
CA ALA A 40 -6.66 -3.28 5.68
C ALA A 40 -7.76 -2.97 6.69
N ASP A 41 -7.79 -3.74 7.77
CA ASP A 41 -8.62 -3.41 8.94
C ASP A 41 -7.97 -2.34 9.81
N ALA A 42 -8.64 -1.99 10.91
CA ALA A 42 -8.16 -0.95 11.82
C ALA A 42 -6.86 -1.32 12.55
N THR A 43 -6.44 -2.59 12.54
CA THR A 43 -5.15 -3.03 13.10
C THR A 43 -4.00 -2.98 12.10
N GLY A 44 -4.30 -2.66 10.83
CA GLY A 44 -3.34 -2.67 9.74
C GLY A 44 -3.25 -4.02 9.00
N ALA A 45 -3.97 -5.04 9.46
CA ALA A 45 -3.96 -6.35 8.82
C ALA A 45 -4.65 -6.32 7.45
N ALA A 46 -3.95 -6.78 6.41
CA ALA A 46 -4.48 -6.84 5.06
C ALA A 46 -5.67 -7.80 4.98
N GLN A 47 -6.80 -7.30 4.47
CA GLN A 47 -8.03 -8.05 4.26
C GLN A 47 -8.20 -8.44 2.79
N ARG A 48 -7.72 -7.60 1.89
CA ARG A 48 -7.78 -7.84 0.45
C ARG A 48 -6.67 -7.08 -0.25
N ILE A 49 -6.01 -7.76 -1.19
CA ILE A 49 -5.00 -7.17 -2.05
C ILE A 49 -5.55 -7.16 -3.48
N ILE A 50 -5.62 -5.99 -4.08
CA ILE A 50 -6.05 -5.77 -5.47
C ILE A 50 -4.84 -5.23 -6.22
N VAL A 51 -4.47 -5.87 -7.30
CA VAL A 51 -3.39 -5.44 -8.17
C VAL A 51 -3.98 -4.93 -9.47
N SER A 52 -3.59 -3.72 -9.86
CA SER A 52 -3.93 -3.11 -11.13
C SER A 52 -2.69 -3.06 -12.01
N GLU A 53 -2.79 -3.71 -13.15
CA GLU A 53 -1.74 -3.81 -14.15
C GLU A 53 -2.11 -2.98 -15.37
N LYS A 54 -1.20 -2.11 -15.79
CA LYS A 54 -1.34 -1.35 -17.03
C LYS A 54 -0.29 -1.78 -18.04
N LEU A 55 -0.75 -2.32 -19.16
CA LEU A 55 0.06 -2.68 -20.32
C LEU A 55 -0.06 -1.57 -21.37
N THR A 56 0.99 -0.79 -21.57
CA THR A 56 1.00 0.29 -22.54
C THR A 56 1.43 -0.24 -23.90
N ASN A 57 0.52 -0.19 -24.86
CA ASN A 57 0.77 -0.64 -26.24
C ASN A 57 1.39 0.50 -27.07
N LYS A 58 2.72 0.60 -27.04
CA LYS A 58 3.44 1.68 -27.74
C LYS A 58 3.47 1.52 -29.26
N ASN A 59 3.39 0.29 -29.74
CA ASN A 59 3.61 -0.06 -31.14
C ASN A 59 2.31 -0.39 -31.88
N GLY A 60 1.15 -0.37 -31.20
CA GLY A 60 -0.13 -0.74 -31.79
C GLY A 60 -0.23 -2.24 -32.10
N GLU A 61 0.36 -3.08 -31.27
CA GLU A 61 0.32 -4.55 -31.42
C GLU A 61 -1.13 -5.05 -31.33
N ALA A 62 -1.45 -6.07 -32.11
CA ALA A 62 -2.76 -6.70 -32.06
C ALA A 62 -2.96 -7.53 -30.79
N GLU A 63 -1.90 -8.09 -30.24
CA GLU A 63 -1.90 -8.88 -29.01
C GLU A 63 -0.86 -8.35 -28.03
N LEU A 64 -1.22 -8.33 -26.73
CA LEU A 64 -0.30 -8.06 -25.64
C LEU A 64 -0.23 -9.29 -24.74
N LYS A 65 1.01 -9.68 -24.37
CA LYS A 65 1.25 -10.82 -23.47
C LYS A 65 1.73 -10.33 -22.12
N ASP A 66 1.23 -10.95 -21.06
CA ASP A 66 1.65 -10.66 -19.71
C ASP A 66 1.62 -11.92 -18.84
N GLU A 67 2.64 -12.11 -18.00
CA GLU A 67 2.64 -13.15 -16.98
C GLU A 67 1.92 -12.63 -15.75
N SER A 68 0.88 -13.35 -15.31
CA SER A 68 0.08 -12.95 -14.16
C SER A 68 -0.27 -14.16 -13.29
N ARG A 69 -0.21 -13.94 -11.96
CA ARG A 69 -0.68 -14.90 -10.95
C ARG A 69 -1.94 -14.42 -10.24
N LEU A 70 -2.53 -13.34 -10.76
CA LEU A 70 -3.72 -12.75 -10.19
C LEU A 70 -4.93 -13.66 -10.40
N LYS A 71 -5.87 -13.59 -9.45
CA LYS A 71 -7.18 -14.23 -9.54
C LYS A 71 -8.24 -13.20 -9.88
N ASP A 72 -9.39 -13.67 -10.35
CA ASP A 72 -10.55 -12.81 -10.65
C ASP A 72 -10.18 -11.60 -11.55
N ILE A 73 -9.48 -11.88 -12.65
CA ILE A 73 -8.96 -10.86 -13.55
C ILE A 73 -10.10 -10.21 -14.33
N GLU A 74 -10.16 -8.88 -14.31
CA GLU A 74 -11.13 -8.04 -14.99
C GLU A 74 -10.44 -6.90 -15.76
N ASN A 75 -10.81 -6.68 -17.04
CA ASN A 75 -10.39 -5.50 -17.77
C ASN A 75 -11.18 -4.28 -17.28
N VAL A 76 -10.45 -3.24 -16.81
CA VAL A 76 -11.05 -2.02 -16.27
C VAL A 76 -10.88 -0.81 -17.18
N SER A 77 -10.24 -0.99 -18.34
CA SER A 77 -10.01 0.10 -19.32
C SER A 77 -10.85 -0.01 -20.59
N GLY A 78 -11.42 -1.18 -20.86
CA GLY A 78 -12.16 -1.44 -22.11
C GLY A 78 -12.91 -2.77 -22.07
N GLU A 79 -13.26 -3.26 -23.26
CA GLU A 79 -13.98 -4.53 -23.47
C GLU A 79 -13.07 -5.62 -24.05
N GLU A 80 -11.77 -5.35 -24.20
CA GLU A 80 -10.79 -6.31 -24.73
C GLU A 80 -10.75 -7.54 -23.85
N THR A 81 -10.70 -8.70 -24.49
CA THR A 81 -10.70 -9.99 -23.85
C THR A 81 -9.31 -10.62 -23.89
N TYR A 82 -9.07 -11.59 -23.04
CA TYR A 82 -7.84 -12.37 -23.02
C TYR A 82 -8.11 -13.87 -23.06
N THR A 83 -7.08 -14.62 -23.43
CA THR A 83 -6.97 -16.07 -23.21
C THR A 83 -5.81 -16.30 -22.25
N GLU A 84 -5.91 -17.34 -21.43
CA GLU A 84 -4.85 -17.70 -20.48
C GLU A 84 -4.26 -19.08 -20.87
N ASP A 85 -2.94 -19.14 -20.89
CA ASP A 85 -2.20 -20.37 -21.05
C ASP A 85 -0.99 -20.40 -20.10
N ASN A 86 -1.02 -21.31 -19.12
CA ASN A 86 0.05 -21.52 -18.14
C ASN A 86 0.47 -20.23 -17.38
N GLY A 87 -0.46 -19.39 -17.01
CA GLY A 87 -0.22 -18.13 -16.29
C GLY A 87 0.19 -16.97 -17.19
N VAL A 88 0.18 -17.17 -18.52
CA VAL A 88 0.38 -16.10 -19.49
C VAL A 88 -0.97 -15.63 -20.03
N LEU A 89 -1.29 -14.36 -19.81
CA LEU A 89 -2.46 -13.71 -20.39
C LEU A 89 -2.11 -13.20 -21.79
N VAL A 90 -2.90 -13.58 -22.79
CA VAL A 90 -2.80 -13.06 -24.15
C VAL A 90 -4.03 -12.20 -24.42
N TRP A 91 -3.86 -10.90 -24.32
CA TRP A 91 -4.90 -9.90 -24.55
C TRP A 91 -5.08 -9.63 -26.04
N LYS A 92 -6.31 -9.63 -26.55
CA LYS A 92 -6.66 -9.13 -27.88
C LYS A 92 -6.77 -7.62 -27.83
N ALA A 93 -5.62 -6.95 -27.96
CA ALA A 93 -5.51 -5.52 -27.73
C ALA A 93 -5.92 -4.66 -28.93
N ASP A 94 -5.77 -5.20 -30.17
CA ASP A 94 -6.09 -4.49 -31.42
C ASP A 94 -5.54 -3.05 -31.48
N GLY A 95 -4.34 -2.84 -30.93
CA GLY A 95 -3.67 -1.55 -30.84
C GLY A 95 -3.95 -0.77 -29.56
N ALA A 96 -4.92 -1.17 -28.74
CA ALA A 96 -5.23 -0.50 -27.47
C ALA A 96 -4.23 -0.85 -26.36
N SER A 97 -4.07 0.05 -25.40
CA SER A 97 -3.43 -0.26 -24.11
C SER A 97 -4.46 -0.89 -23.18
N ILE A 98 -4.04 -1.88 -22.41
CA ILE A 98 -4.93 -2.63 -21.50
C ILE A 98 -4.64 -2.22 -20.05
N THR A 99 -5.69 -1.98 -19.27
CA THR A 99 -5.59 -1.92 -17.81
C THR A 99 -6.52 -2.96 -17.23
N TYR A 100 -5.98 -3.92 -16.51
CA TYR A 100 -6.76 -4.94 -15.85
C TYR A 100 -6.47 -4.98 -14.36
N GLN A 101 -7.37 -5.57 -13.61
CA GLN A 101 -7.24 -5.77 -12.17
C GLN A 101 -7.50 -7.22 -11.82
N GLY A 102 -6.92 -7.64 -10.70
CA GLY A 102 -7.19 -8.93 -10.09
C GLY A 102 -6.87 -8.92 -8.62
N THR A 103 -7.12 -10.03 -7.95
CA THR A 103 -6.80 -10.22 -6.54
C THR A 103 -5.50 -11.00 -6.39
N SER A 104 -4.69 -10.68 -5.38
CA SER A 104 -3.46 -11.38 -5.03
C SER A 104 -3.57 -11.97 -3.62
N GLU A 105 -2.95 -13.14 -3.42
CA GLU A 105 -2.74 -13.77 -2.11
C GLU A 105 -1.25 -13.74 -1.73
N GLU A 106 -0.42 -13.07 -2.50
CA GLU A 106 1.01 -12.96 -2.22
C GLU A 106 1.27 -12.07 -1.01
N GLU A 107 2.34 -12.34 -0.28
CA GLU A 107 2.76 -11.55 0.86
C GLU A 107 3.18 -10.15 0.41
N LEU A 108 2.73 -9.14 1.16
CA LEU A 108 3.09 -7.75 0.88
C LEU A 108 4.56 -7.49 1.21
N PRO A 109 5.26 -6.70 0.39
CA PRO A 109 6.66 -6.35 0.64
C PRO A 109 6.84 -5.48 1.90
N VAL A 110 5.77 -4.81 2.33
CA VAL A 110 5.73 -4.01 3.56
C VAL A 110 4.50 -4.39 4.36
N GLY A 111 4.71 -4.80 5.60
CA GLY A 111 3.66 -4.99 6.59
C GLY A 111 3.32 -3.68 7.30
N MET A 112 2.08 -3.56 7.77
CA MET A 112 1.62 -2.44 8.60
C MET A 112 0.94 -2.98 9.84
N THR A 113 1.23 -2.36 10.99
CA THR A 113 0.54 -2.64 12.25
C THR A 113 0.09 -1.33 12.89
N VAL A 114 -1.15 -1.29 13.37
CA VAL A 114 -1.68 -0.15 14.11
C VAL A 114 -2.06 -0.60 15.52
N LYS A 115 -1.45 0.03 16.53
CA LYS A 115 -1.71 -0.22 17.94
C LYS A 115 -2.45 0.98 18.55
N TYR A 116 -3.37 0.70 19.44
CA TYR A 116 -4.18 1.71 20.13
C TYR A 116 -3.96 1.65 21.64
N THR A 117 -3.73 2.80 22.24
CA THR A 117 -3.61 2.94 23.69
C THR A 117 -4.55 4.04 24.15
N LEU A 118 -5.49 3.72 25.03
CA LEU A 118 -6.43 4.68 25.64
C LEU A 118 -6.10 4.86 27.10
N ASN A 119 -5.78 6.08 27.52
CA ASN A 119 -5.40 6.43 28.90
C ASN A 119 -4.26 5.54 29.46
N GLY A 120 -3.29 5.19 28.60
CA GLY A 120 -2.14 4.34 28.96
C GLY A 120 -2.41 2.83 28.94
N GLN A 121 -3.60 2.39 28.57
CA GLN A 121 -3.94 0.96 28.43
C GLN A 121 -4.11 0.58 26.97
N VAL A 122 -3.48 -0.52 26.56
CA VAL A 122 -3.67 -1.08 25.21
C VAL A 122 -5.09 -1.56 25.06
N VAL A 123 -5.73 -1.20 23.96
CA VAL A 123 -7.12 -1.53 23.64
C VAL A 123 -7.26 -1.96 22.19
N THR A 124 -8.32 -2.69 21.89
CA THR A 124 -8.65 -3.02 20.50
C THR A 124 -9.47 -1.88 19.85
N PRO A 125 -9.53 -1.82 18.51
CA PRO A 125 -10.36 -0.84 17.80
C PRO A 125 -11.84 -0.88 18.21
N GLU A 126 -12.38 -2.09 18.49
CA GLU A 126 -13.77 -2.29 18.93
C GLU A 126 -14.02 -1.69 20.32
N GLU A 127 -13.03 -1.81 21.21
CA GLU A 127 -13.12 -1.26 22.58
C GLU A 127 -13.07 0.25 22.61
N LEU A 128 -12.56 0.91 21.55
CA LEU A 128 -12.57 2.39 21.44
C LEU A 128 -13.95 2.95 21.16
N ALA A 129 -14.88 2.17 20.64
CA ALA A 129 -16.19 2.64 20.23
C ALA A 129 -16.96 3.25 21.42
N GLY A 130 -17.23 4.56 21.34
CA GLY A 130 -17.96 5.31 22.37
C GLY A 130 -17.15 5.65 23.62
N LYS A 131 -15.85 5.42 23.62
CA LYS A 131 -14.93 5.83 24.67
C LYS A 131 -14.42 7.25 24.41
N SER A 132 -13.95 7.89 25.47
CA SER A 132 -13.24 9.17 25.41
C SER A 132 -12.03 9.12 26.33
N GLY A 133 -10.98 9.88 26.00
CA GLY A 133 -9.76 9.92 26.78
C GLY A 133 -8.55 10.28 25.90
N HIS A 134 -7.37 10.14 26.48
CA HIS A 134 -6.12 10.31 25.75
C HIS A 134 -5.85 9.05 24.93
N LEU A 135 -6.00 9.18 23.58
CA LEU A 135 -5.76 8.12 22.62
C LEU A 135 -4.37 8.31 22.00
N VAL A 136 -3.57 7.26 22.06
CA VAL A 136 -2.34 7.14 21.26
C VAL A 136 -2.58 6.08 20.19
N MET A 137 -2.20 6.40 18.96
CA MET A 137 -2.24 5.49 17.83
C MET A 137 -0.85 5.37 17.24
N ASP A 138 -0.23 4.21 17.42
CA ASP A 138 1.08 3.89 16.87
C ASP A 138 0.93 3.14 15.55
N VAL A 139 1.48 3.71 14.47
CA VAL A 139 1.50 3.09 13.15
C VAL A 139 2.91 2.64 12.86
N GLU A 140 3.12 1.33 12.76
CA GLU A 140 4.41 0.72 12.48
C GLU A 140 4.40 0.10 11.08
N TYR A 141 5.47 0.32 10.32
CA TYR A 141 5.74 -0.36 9.06
C TYR A 141 6.97 -1.24 9.18
N ALA A 142 6.87 -2.47 8.64
CA ALA A 142 7.97 -3.41 8.60
C ALA A 142 8.26 -3.82 7.15
N SER A 143 9.54 -3.79 6.74
CA SER A 143 9.94 -4.35 5.45
C SER A 143 10.00 -5.87 5.55
N ASN A 144 9.28 -6.56 4.67
CA ASN A 144 9.27 -8.03 4.56
C ASN A 144 10.24 -8.54 3.47
N LEU A 145 10.90 -7.61 2.76
CA LEU A 145 11.87 -7.96 1.72
C LEU A 145 13.28 -7.53 2.11
N THR A 146 14.23 -8.43 1.88
CA THR A 146 15.65 -8.14 1.96
C THR A 146 16.32 -8.29 0.59
N GLY A 147 17.39 -7.57 0.39
CA GLY A 147 18.21 -7.63 -0.82
C GLY A 147 19.69 -7.55 -0.47
N ARG A 148 20.56 -8.02 -1.36
CA ARG A 148 22.00 -7.89 -1.19
C ARG A 148 22.51 -6.62 -1.82
N ALA A 149 23.32 -5.88 -1.08
CA ALA A 149 24.00 -4.68 -1.54
C ALA A 149 25.46 -4.69 -1.11
N THR A 150 26.33 -4.15 -1.95
CA THR A 150 27.75 -3.95 -1.59
C THR A 150 27.93 -2.56 -1.02
N VAL A 151 28.27 -2.47 0.25
CA VAL A 151 28.54 -1.21 0.96
C VAL A 151 30.00 -1.22 1.41
N ASN A 152 30.77 -0.24 0.94
CA ASN A 152 32.22 -0.13 1.26
C ASN A 152 33.05 -1.39 0.93
N GLY A 153 32.60 -2.21 -0.05
CA GLY A 153 33.27 -3.43 -0.45
C GLY A 153 32.85 -4.70 0.29
N GLU A 154 31.90 -4.61 1.21
CA GLU A 154 31.30 -5.73 1.92
C GLU A 154 29.89 -6.00 1.37
N GLU A 155 29.56 -7.28 1.15
CA GLU A 155 28.20 -7.71 0.82
C GLU A 155 27.36 -7.75 2.10
N LEU A 156 26.30 -6.95 2.14
CA LEU A 156 25.35 -6.88 3.24
C LEU A 156 23.97 -7.29 2.72
N GLU A 157 23.21 -7.99 3.57
CA GLU A 157 21.78 -8.21 3.36
C GLU A 157 21.03 -7.08 4.07
N LEU A 158 20.36 -6.25 3.28
CA LEU A 158 19.67 -5.06 3.76
C LEU A 158 18.17 -5.14 3.41
N PRO A 159 17.30 -4.54 4.22
CA PRO A 159 15.90 -4.35 3.83
C PRO A 159 15.79 -3.61 2.50
N VAL A 160 14.89 -4.05 1.62
CA VAL A 160 14.58 -3.30 0.41
C VAL A 160 13.94 -1.97 0.82
N PRO A 161 14.47 -0.82 0.38
CA PRO A 161 13.98 0.47 0.83
C PRO A 161 12.63 0.79 0.17
N PHE A 162 11.61 1.00 1.00
CA PHE A 162 10.30 1.52 0.60
C PHE A 162 10.08 2.87 1.25
N LEU A 163 9.74 3.89 0.46
CA LEU A 163 9.27 5.15 1.01
C LEU A 163 7.78 5.00 1.35
N MET A 164 7.48 5.01 2.65
CA MET A 164 6.12 4.97 3.17
C MET A 164 5.63 6.39 3.44
N ALA A 165 4.39 6.66 3.06
CA ALA A 165 3.69 7.90 3.42
C ALA A 165 2.32 7.54 3.98
N THR A 166 2.02 8.03 5.18
CA THR A 166 0.69 7.90 5.78
C THR A 166 -0.05 9.22 5.62
N VAL A 167 -1.27 9.15 5.13
CA VAL A 167 -2.18 10.29 5.08
C VAL A 167 -3.45 9.92 5.83
N MET A 168 -3.78 10.67 6.89
CA MET A 168 -4.95 10.42 7.70
C MET A 168 -5.77 11.71 7.83
N LEU A 169 -7.07 11.59 7.59
CA LEU A 169 -8.01 12.70 7.77
C LEU A 169 -8.94 12.36 8.93
N ILE A 170 -8.87 13.15 9.99
CA ILE A 170 -9.66 12.95 11.20
C ILE A 170 -10.61 14.14 11.45
N ASP A 171 -11.71 13.88 12.14
CA ASP A 171 -12.69 14.87 12.52
C ASP A 171 -12.16 15.72 13.69
N GLY A 172 -12.06 17.03 13.49
CA GLY A 172 -11.51 17.96 14.48
C GLY A 172 -12.41 18.18 15.70
N ASP A 173 -13.72 17.93 15.57
CA ASP A 173 -14.66 18.02 16.69
C ASP A 173 -14.55 16.80 17.60
N VAL A 174 -14.17 15.64 17.04
CA VAL A 174 -14.00 14.39 17.78
C VAL A 174 -12.58 14.30 18.37
N PHE A 175 -11.56 14.63 17.57
CA PHE A 175 -10.16 14.53 17.96
C PHE A 175 -9.56 15.90 18.23
N GLN A 176 -9.46 16.25 19.50
CA GLN A 176 -8.90 17.52 19.96
C GLN A 176 -7.47 17.34 20.47
N ASN A 177 -6.69 18.43 20.49
CA ASN A 177 -5.30 18.46 20.97
C ASN A 177 -4.42 17.36 20.31
N VAL A 178 -4.53 17.25 19.00
CA VAL A 178 -3.79 16.22 18.22
C VAL A 178 -2.34 16.62 18.13
N GLU A 179 -1.47 15.70 18.49
CA GLU A 179 -0.02 15.78 18.31
C GLU A 179 0.43 14.69 17.35
N VAL A 180 1.46 14.96 16.57
CA VAL A 180 2.01 14.04 15.56
C VAL A 180 3.51 13.99 15.70
N THR A 181 4.06 12.79 15.94
CA THR A 181 5.49 12.53 15.90
C THR A 181 5.88 12.13 14.45
N HIS A 182 7.05 12.59 14.00
CA HIS A 182 7.61 12.29 12.68
C HIS A 182 6.68 12.63 11.50
N GLY A 183 5.98 13.77 11.59
CA GLY A 183 5.03 14.17 10.56
C GLY A 183 4.59 15.61 10.64
N ARG A 184 3.51 15.91 9.92
CA ARG A 184 2.87 17.20 9.87
C ARG A 184 1.38 17.08 10.15
N LEU A 185 0.87 18.01 10.96
CA LEU A 185 -0.55 18.23 11.19
C LEU A 185 -0.96 19.50 10.44
N LEU A 186 -2.00 19.41 9.64
CA LEU A 186 -2.58 20.51 8.89
C LEU A 186 -4.08 20.60 9.24
N GLU A 187 -4.60 21.80 9.41
CA GLU A 187 -6.04 22.02 9.60
C GLU A 187 -6.70 22.29 8.24
N VAL A 188 -7.76 21.57 7.95
CA VAL A 188 -8.51 21.64 6.68
C VAL A 188 -9.99 21.76 7.01
N GLY A 189 -10.46 22.98 7.22
CA GLY A 189 -11.83 23.25 7.68
C GLY A 189 -12.08 22.69 9.08
N ASP A 190 -13.09 21.83 9.22
CA ASP A 190 -13.46 21.10 10.44
C ASP A 190 -12.65 19.82 10.67
N ARG A 191 -11.70 19.52 9.77
CA ARG A 191 -10.90 18.31 9.80
C ARG A 191 -9.43 18.60 10.01
N LYS A 192 -8.72 17.56 10.48
CA LYS A 192 -7.27 17.59 10.63
C LYS A 192 -6.66 16.54 9.70
N LEU A 193 -5.71 16.99 8.88
CA LEU A 193 -4.94 16.15 7.98
C LEU A 193 -3.58 15.87 8.62
N ILE A 194 -3.30 14.61 8.85
CA ILE A 194 -2.02 14.11 9.34
C ILE A 194 -1.27 13.51 8.16
N VAL A 195 -0.01 13.91 7.99
CA VAL A 195 0.90 13.35 6.98
C VAL A 195 2.18 12.94 7.67
N THR A 196 2.53 11.67 7.59
CA THR A 196 3.81 11.14 8.07
C THR A 196 4.55 10.44 6.95
N TRP A 197 5.84 10.20 7.11
CA TRP A 197 6.66 9.44 6.18
C TRP A 197 7.75 8.67 6.91
N GLY A 198 8.25 7.61 6.28
CA GLY A 198 9.28 6.77 6.84
C GLY A 198 9.89 5.82 5.81
N LEU A 199 11.00 5.22 6.19
CA LEU A 199 11.74 4.22 5.41
C LEU A 199 11.89 2.97 6.30
N PRO A 200 10.92 2.04 6.30
CA PRO A 200 10.92 0.90 7.19
C PRO A 200 12.17 0.03 7.01
N GLY A 201 12.78 -0.36 8.13
CA GLY A 201 13.95 -1.24 8.18
C GLY A 201 15.29 -0.57 7.83
N LEU A 202 15.30 0.65 7.31
CA LEU A 202 16.55 1.31 6.89
C LEU A 202 17.33 1.85 8.09
N HIS A 203 16.63 2.32 9.11
CA HIS A 203 17.23 2.88 10.33
C HIS A 203 18.13 1.86 11.04
N ASP A 204 17.61 0.67 11.32
CA ASP A 204 18.35 -0.38 12.05
C ASP A 204 19.51 -0.94 11.21
N ALA A 205 19.29 -1.06 9.88
CA ALA A 205 20.30 -1.60 8.98
C ALA A 205 21.50 -0.67 8.76
N LEU A 206 21.32 0.65 8.90
CA LEU A 206 22.37 1.66 8.69
C LEU A 206 22.87 2.31 9.98
N ASP A 207 22.41 1.86 11.15
CA ASP A 207 22.74 2.44 12.46
C ASP A 207 22.56 3.97 12.49
N LEU A 208 21.45 4.43 11.90
CA LEU A 208 21.10 5.86 11.86
C LEU A 208 20.53 6.29 13.21
N SER A 209 21.04 7.38 13.78
CA SER A 209 20.44 7.96 14.98
C SER A 209 19.08 8.59 14.68
N ASN A 210 18.14 8.50 15.62
CA ASN A 210 16.82 9.12 15.54
C ASN A 210 16.83 10.61 15.90
N ASP A 211 17.84 11.37 15.49
CA ASP A 211 17.96 12.81 15.76
C ASP A 211 17.12 13.67 14.81
#